data_a42c6e01d023e85651bd77c228cf5ab9
#
_entry.id   a42c6e01d023e85651bd77c228cf5ab9
#
_cell.length_a   1.000
_cell.length_b   1.000
_cell.length_c   1.000
_cell.angle_alpha   90.00
_cell.angle_beta   90.00
_cell.angle_gamma   90.00
#
_symmetry.space_group_name_H-M   'P 1'
#
loop_
_entity.id
_entity.type
_entity.pdbx_description
1 polymer ?
#
loop_
_entity_poly.entity_id
_entity_poly.type
_entity_poly.pdbx_seq_one_letter_code
_entity_poly.pdbx_strand_id
1 'polypeptide(L)'
;ILATELARWVTVDGVGSLQGNTNAGLEEAQDPPSSAEISVRYPEMDGITVVDTPGVGGLDKRAVTAALQEARHAGVLLMVCDASTPITAPEMDILRQAHDSVGGVIVAVTKTDKNTRRWRAIVEDNKRLISSHMGIDVPVVGVSSLRALDAARCIDPARRAELERRSGIAQLRSQLRAQLRQPAAMGQRAALQSITTTLTGIAKTVRDDIRLLAESSTAVEQLEAEKTTLERLREES
;
A
#
# COMPACT_ATOMS: atom_id res chain seq x y z
N ILE A 1 -3.18 -12.38 -21.93
CA ILE A 1 -2.73 -11.19 -22.68
C ILE A 1 -1.31 -11.48 -23.16
N LEU A 2 -1.06 -11.35 -24.48
CA LEU A 2 0.27 -11.49 -25.04
C LEU A 2 1.19 -10.36 -24.54
N ALA A 3 2.47 -10.62 -24.35
CA ALA A 3 3.43 -9.63 -23.85
C ALA A 3 3.46 -8.34 -24.71
N THR A 4 3.17 -8.45 -26.00
CA THR A 4 3.04 -7.32 -26.93
C THR A 4 1.80 -6.46 -26.68
N GLU A 5 0.70 -7.02 -26.22
CA GLU A 5 -0.50 -6.27 -25.83
C GLU A 5 -0.29 -5.56 -24.50
N LEU A 6 0.38 -6.20 -23.54
CA LEU A 6 0.72 -5.57 -22.27
C LEU A 6 1.63 -4.35 -22.49
N ALA A 7 2.64 -4.48 -23.35
CA ALA A 7 3.54 -3.36 -23.69
C ALA A 7 2.78 -2.13 -24.20
N ARG A 8 1.68 -2.33 -24.94
CA ARG A 8 0.84 -1.25 -25.45
C ARG A 8 0.25 -0.35 -24.35
N TRP A 9 0.02 -0.90 -23.16
CA TRP A 9 -0.61 -0.19 -22.05
C TRP A 9 0.36 0.31 -20.97
N VAL A 10 1.56 -0.31 -20.86
CA VAL A 10 2.50 -0.04 -19.78
C VAL A 10 3.79 0.67 -20.22
N THR A 11 4.01 0.87 -21.53
CA THR A 11 5.17 1.61 -22.02
C THR A 11 4.85 3.06 -22.32
N VAL A 12 5.84 3.94 -22.16
CA VAL A 12 5.71 5.38 -22.43
C VAL A 12 5.31 5.65 -23.88
N ASP A 13 5.72 4.77 -24.80
CA ASP A 13 5.40 4.85 -26.24
C ASP A 13 4.12 4.09 -26.62
N GLY A 14 3.44 3.49 -25.63
CA GLY A 14 2.18 2.77 -25.83
C GLY A 14 0.99 3.73 -26.00
N VAL A 15 -0.07 3.26 -26.65
CA VAL A 15 -1.29 4.04 -26.92
C VAL A 15 -1.99 4.55 -25.65
N GLY A 16 -1.66 3.99 -24.48
CA GLY A 16 -2.14 4.44 -23.17
C GLY A 16 -1.46 5.71 -22.64
N SER A 17 -0.38 6.18 -23.26
CA SER A 17 0.20 7.48 -22.92
C SER A 17 -0.67 8.58 -23.58
N LEU A 18 -1.56 9.16 -22.81
CA LEU A 18 -2.53 10.20 -23.21
C LEU A 18 -1.88 11.57 -23.54
N GLN A 19 -0.68 11.59 -24.10
CA GLN A 19 -0.08 12.83 -24.59
C GLN A 19 0.33 12.68 -26.06
N GLY A 20 -0.57 13.12 -26.93
CA GLY A 20 -0.25 13.60 -28.26
C GLY A 20 -0.32 12.58 -29.39
N ASN A 21 -1.49 12.38 -29.98
CA ASN A 21 -1.70 12.64 -31.39
C ASN A 21 -3.20 12.57 -31.76
N THR A 22 -3.79 13.70 -32.05
CA THR A 22 -5.21 13.90 -32.39
C THR A 22 -5.56 13.55 -33.83
N ASN A 23 -4.93 12.56 -34.47
CA ASN A 23 -5.26 12.17 -35.84
C ASN A 23 -5.16 10.67 -36.15
N ALA A 24 -5.49 9.79 -35.21
CA ALA A 24 -5.80 8.41 -35.55
C ALA A 24 -7.29 8.20 -35.27
N GLY A 25 -7.99 7.72 -36.32
CA GLY A 25 -9.45 7.64 -36.37
C GLY A 25 -10.10 7.00 -35.15
N LEU A 26 -11.34 7.41 -34.93
CA LEU A 26 -12.30 6.96 -33.93
C LEU A 26 -12.45 5.41 -33.93
N GLU A 27 -11.45 4.68 -33.46
CA GLU A 27 -11.66 3.35 -32.91
C GLU A 27 -12.12 3.55 -31.47
N GLU A 28 -13.24 2.92 -31.12
CA GLU A 28 -13.91 2.97 -29.83
C GLU A 28 -12.88 3.05 -28.68
N ALA A 29 -12.94 4.15 -27.94
CA ALA A 29 -12.08 4.36 -26.76
C ALA A 29 -12.45 3.27 -25.73
N GLN A 30 -11.74 2.16 -25.79
CA GLN A 30 -11.79 1.14 -24.74
C GLN A 30 -11.20 1.78 -23.48
N ASP A 31 -11.95 1.74 -22.39
CA ASP A 31 -11.45 2.14 -21.09
C ASP A 31 -10.12 1.43 -20.81
N PRO A 32 -9.07 2.16 -20.39
CA PRO A 32 -7.79 1.54 -20.09
C PRO A 32 -7.95 0.48 -19.00
N PRO A 33 -7.27 -0.68 -19.13
CA PRO A 33 -7.35 -1.72 -18.11
C PRO A 33 -6.83 -1.19 -16.76
N SER A 34 -7.55 -1.46 -15.69
CA SER A 34 -7.18 -1.04 -14.33
C SER A 34 -6.04 -1.87 -13.73
N SER A 35 -5.85 -3.10 -14.22
CA SER A 35 -4.81 -4.03 -13.76
C SER A 35 -4.44 -5.02 -14.84
N ALA A 36 -3.26 -5.64 -14.69
CA ALA A 36 -2.81 -6.73 -15.54
C ALA A 36 -2.24 -7.86 -14.68
N GLU A 37 -2.65 -9.09 -14.93
CA GLU A 37 -2.13 -10.28 -14.27
C GLU A 37 -1.22 -11.06 -15.21
N ILE A 38 -0.03 -11.40 -14.74
CA ILE A 38 0.96 -12.16 -15.49
C ILE A 38 1.34 -13.40 -14.68
N SER A 39 1.06 -14.58 -15.21
CA SER A 39 1.47 -15.84 -14.61
C SER A 39 2.93 -16.13 -14.99
N VAL A 40 3.81 -16.26 -14.01
CA VAL A 40 5.22 -16.56 -14.18
C VAL A 40 5.53 -17.89 -13.50
N ARG A 41 6.18 -18.79 -14.23
CA ARG A 41 6.64 -20.06 -13.64
C ARG A 41 7.93 -19.83 -12.88
N TYR A 42 7.83 -19.74 -11.55
CA TYR A 42 8.97 -19.54 -10.66
C TYR A 42 8.84 -20.42 -9.40
N PRO A 43 9.43 -21.64 -9.43
CA PRO A 43 9.19 -22.66 -8.39
C PRO A 43 9.49 -22.21 -6.96
N GLU A 44 10.42 -21.26 -6.78
CA GLU A 44 10.77 -20.75 -5.45
C GLU A 44 9.69 -19.86 -4.81
N MET A 45 8.73 -19.39 -5.60
CA MET A 45 7.62 -18.53 -5.18
C MET A 45 6.27 -19.07 -5.63
N ASP A 46 6.17 -20.39 -5.76
CA ASP A 46 4.92 -21.03 -6.14
C ASP A 46 3.80 -20.72 -5.14
N GLY A 47 2.61 -20.43 -5.66
CA GLY A 47 1.45 -20.03 -4.85
C GLY A 47 1.53 -18.59 -4.27
N ILE A 48 2.48 -17.76 -4.70
CA ILE A 48 2.59 -16.35 -4.27
C ILE A 48 2.16 -15.44 -5.41
N THR A 49 1.20 -14.56 -5.15
CA THR A 49 0.86 -13.45 -6.03
C THR A 49 1.60 -12.19 -5.55
N VAL A 50 2.31 -11.54 -6.48
CA VAL A 50 2.98 -10.25 -6.21
C VAL A 50 2.19 -9.17 -6.94
N VAL A 51 1.75 -8.15 -6.20
CA VAL A 51 1.03 -7.00 -6.76
C VAL A 51 1.99 -5.81 -6.78
N ASP A 52 2.24 -5.27 -7.96
CA ASP A 52 2.96 -3.99 -8.12
C ASP A 52 1.94 -2.86 -8.10
N THR A 53 2.14 -1.91 -7.21
CA THR A 53 1.23 -0.77 -7.03
C THR A 53 1.82 0.50 -7.64
N PRO A 54 0.99 1.47 -8.04
CA PRO A 54 1.49 2.78 -8.42
C PRO A 54 2.40 3.37 -7.34
N GLY A 55 3.49 4.02 -7.76
CA GLY A 55 4.48 4.58 -6.85
C GLY A 55 3.88 5.59 -5.89
N VAL A 56 4.13 5.41 -4.59
CA VAL A 56 3.62 6.28 -3.52
C VAL A 56 4.53 7.49 -3.22
N GLY A 57 5.68 7.59 -3.87
CA GLY A 57 6.66 8.67 -3.69
C GLY A 57 6.27 10.01 -4.34
N GLY A 58 5.11 10.11 -5.01
CA GLY A 58 4.58 11.32 -5.61
C GLY A 58 3.55 12.03 -4.72
N LEU A 59 3.14 13.24 -5.15
CA LEU A 59 2.10 14.04 -4.48
C LEU A 59 0.66 13.51 -4.73
N ASP A 60 0.51 12.41 -5.47
CA ASP A 60 -0.81 11.88 -5.81
C ASP A 60 -1.39 11.03 -4.65
N LYS A 61 -2.27 11.66 -3.90
CA LYS A 61 -3.02 11.02 -2.81
C LYS A 61 -3.89 9.84 -3.29
N ARG A 62 -4.31 9.80 -4.55
CA ARG A 62 -5.12 8.72 -5.10
C ARG A 62 -4.28 7.45 -5.26
N ALA A 63 -3.03 7.58 -5.74
CA ALA A 63 -2.09 6.47 -5.84
C ALA A 63 -1.78 5.86 -4.47
N VAL A 64 -1.55 6.71 -3.45
CA VAL A 64 -1.34 6.25 -2.06
C VAL A 64 -2.57 5.50 -1.53
N THR A 65 -3.79 6.04 -1.74
CA THR A 65 -5.01 5.39 -1.29
C THR A 65 -5.22 4.04 -1.98
N ALA A 66 -5.00 3.95 -3.29
CA ALA A 66 -5.11 2.70 -4.03
C ALA A 66 -4.09 1.66 -3.53
N ALA A 67 -2.82 2.05 -3.34
CA ALA A 67 -1.79 1.17 -2.81
C ALA A 67 -2.12 0.65 -1.40
N LEU A 68 -2.67 1.49 -0.53
CA LEU A 68 -3.11 1.08 0.81
C LEU A 68 -4.35 0.17 0.79
N GLN A 69 -5.26 0.36 -0.16
CA GLN A 69 -6.40 -0.55 -0.35
C GLN A 69 -5.93 -1.93 -0.80
N GLU A 70 -5.04 -2.01 -1.79
CA GLU A 70 -4.45 -3.26 -2.22
C GLU A 70 -3.66 -3.94 -1.09
N ALA A 71 -2.91 -3.18 -0.31
CA ALA A 71 -2.16 -3.70 0.84
C ALA A 71 -3.05 -4.41 1.87
N ARG A 72 -4.30 -3.99 2.06
CA ARG A 72 -5.25 -4.64 2.99
C ARG A 72 -5.60 -6.08 2.61
N HIS A 73 -5.48 -6.42 1.33
CA HIS A 73 -5.71 -7.77 0.82
C HIS A 73 -4.43 -8.60 0.75
N ALA A 74 -3.28 -7.97 0.99
CA ALA A 74 -1.99 -8.64 0.97
C ALA A 74 -1.65 -9.26 2.34
N GLY A 75 -1.05 -10.44 2.33
CA GLY A 75 -0.51 -11.06 3.55
C GLY A 75 0.75 -10.36 4.03
N VAL A 76 1.56 -9.82 3.11
CA VAL A 76 2.82 -9.10 3.40
C VAL A 76 2.92 -7.88 2.51
N LEU A 77 3.27 -6.75 3.09
CA LEU A 77 3.67 -5.55 2.37
C LEU A 77 5.19 -5.52 2.21
N LEU A 78 5.65 -5.37 0.98
CA LEU A 78 7.04 -5.06 0.66
C LEU A 78 7.13 -3.58 0.27
N MET A 79 7.57 -2.75 1.21
CA MET A 79 7.86 -1.34 0.93
C MET A 79 9.24 -1.20 0.28
N VAL A 80 9.31 -0.46 -0.82
CA VAL A 80 10.54 -0.27 -1.60
C VAL A 80 11.01 1.17 -1.48
N CYS A 81 12.22 1.37 -0.94
CA CYS A 81 12.89 2.66 -0.83
C CYS A 81 14.18 2.66 -1.67
N ASP A 82 14.68 3.83 -2.02
CA ASP A 82 15.95 4.00 -2.72
C ASP A 82 17.11 4.14 -1.72
N ALA A 83 18.27 3.59 -2.04
CA ALA A 83 19.47 3.71 -1.21
C ALA A 83 20.14 5.10 -1.26
N SER A 84 19.52 6.11 -1.83
CA SER A 84 20.04 7.49 -1.90
C SER A 84 19.83 8.28 -0.61
N THR A 85 18.69 8.07 0.03
CA THR A 85 18.27 8.78 1.25
C THR A 85 17.62 7.82 2.25
N PRO A 86 17.62 8.14 3.55
CA PRO A 86 16.77 7.47 4.51
C PRO A 86 15.29 7.68 4.19
N ILE A 87 14.45 6.81 4.77
CA ILE A 87 12.99 6.89 4.67
C ILE A 87 12.50 8.28 5.09
N THR A 88 11.64 8.87 4.27
CA THR A 88 11.08 10.20 4.51
C THR A 88 9.85 10.15 5.42
N ALA A 89 9.44 11.29 5.97
CA ALA A 89 8.25 11.37 6.82
C ALA A 89 6.97 10.90 6.11
N PRO A 90 6.67 11.27 4.85
CA PRO A 90 5.52 10.74 4.12
C PRO A 90 5.57 9.22 3.93
N GLU A 91 6.74 8.66 3.62
CA GLU A 91 6.92 7.20 3.47
C GLU A 91 6.74 6.49 4.82
N MET A 92 7.18 7.10 5.93
CA MET A 92 6.96 6.57 7.27
C MET A 92 5.48 6.53 7.64
N ASP A 93 4.71 7.56 7.25
CA ASP A 93 3.26 7.60 7.48
C ASP A 93 2.53 6.52 6.69
N ILE A 94 2.93 6.28 5.45
CA ILE A 94 2.41 5.18 4.63
C ILE A 94 2.75 3.82 5.26
N LEU A 95 4.00 3.64 5.70
CA LEU A 95 4.45 2.42 6.35
C LEU A 95 3.64 2.11 7.62
N ARG A 96 3.35 3.13 8.44
CA ARG A 96 2.52 3.00 9.64
C ARG A 96 1.09 2.59 9.30
N GLN A 97 0.44 3.29 8.37
CA GLN A 97 -0.92 2.97 7.94
C GLN A 97 -1.03 1.56 7.34
N ALA A 98 -0.03 1.14 6.58
CA ALA A 98 0.02 -0.20 6.01
C ALA A 98 0.25 -1.27 7.08
N HIS A 99 1.16 -1.03 8.04
CA HIS A 99 1.44 -1.98 9.13
C HIS A 99 0.19 -2.33 9.93
N ASP A 100 -0.68 -1.35 10.18
CA ASP A 100 -1.94 -1.56 10.89
C ASP A 100 -2.95 -2.39 10.08
N SER A 101 -2.74 -2.53 8.78
CA SER A 101 -3.68 -3.16 7.84
C SER A 101 -3.21 -4.53 7.33
N VAL A 102 -1.90 -4.83 7.39
CA VAL A 102 -1.32 -6.08 6.85
C VAL A 102 -0.73 -6.94 7.95
N GLY A 103 -0.58 -8.23 7.66
CA GLY A 103 -0.03 -9.18 8.61
C GLY A 103 1.48 -9.10 8.80
N GLY A 104 2.23 -8.62 7.81
CA GLY A 104 3.68 -8.45 7.87
C GLY A 104 4.18 -7.34 6.97
N VAL A 105 5.27 -6.70 7.37
CA VAL A 105 5.90 -5.62 6.61
C VAL A 105 7.39 -5.90 6.47
N ILE A 106 7.91 -5.67 5.27
CA ILE A 106 9.35 -5.72 4.97
C ILE A 106 9.71 -4.44 4.22
N VAL A 107 10.85 -3.85 4.53
CA VAL A 107 11.40 -2.70 3.79
C VAL A 107 12.61 -3.15 2.97
N ALA A 108 12.56 -2.94 1.65
CA ALA A 108 13.68 -3.16 0.75
C ALA A 108 14.32 -1.84 0.35
N VAL A 109 15.58 -1.67 0.72
CA VAL A 109 16.40 -0.52 0.29
C VAL A 109 17.11 -0.91 -1.00
N THR A 110 16.61 -0.42 -2.13
CA THR A 110 17.04 -0.80 -3.48
C THR A 110 18.22 0.03 -3.99
N LYS A 111 18.76 -0.35 -5.16
CA LYS A 111 19.86 0.36 -5.84
C LYS A 111 21.14 0.49 -5.00
N THR A 112 21.42 -0.50 -4.15
CA THR A 112 22.66 -0.53 -3.32
C THR A 112 23.93 -0.58 -4.16
N ASP A 113 23.86 -0.92 -5.44
CA ASP A 113 24.94 -0.85 -6.42
C ASP A 113 25.29 0.59 -6.80
N LYS A 114 24.33 1.52 -6.78
CA LYS A 114 24.57 2.94 -7.08
C LYS A 114 25.19 3.69 -5.89
N ASN A 115 24.84 3.31 -4.67
CA ASN A 115 25.37 3.96 -3.45
C ASN A 115 26.28 3.03 -2.65
N THR A 116 27.33 2.53 -3.26
CA THR A 116 28.20 1.46 -2.71
C THR A 116 28.85 1.79 -1.36
N ARG A 117 29.04 3.07 -1.05
CA ARG A 117 29.69 3.51 0.19
C ARG A 117 28.74 3.70 1.35
N ARG A 118 27.52 4.18 1.10
CA ARG A 118 26.61 4.64 2.16
C ARG A 118 25.34 3.80 2.33
N TRP A 119 25.03 2.87 1.43
CA TRP A 119 23.77 2.11 1.50
C TRP A 119 23.59 1.36 2.82
N ARG A 120 24.68 0.85 3.42
CA ARG A 120 24.60 0.18 4.73
C ARG A 120 24.19 1.13 5.84
N ALA A 121 24.73 2.34 5.84
CA ALA A 121 24.33 3.37 6.80
C ALA A 121 22.86 3.74 6.61
N ILE A 122 22.36 3.86 5.37
CA ILE A 122 20.97 4.13 5.08
C ILE A 122 20.05 2.99 5.56
N VAL A 123 20.44 1.73 5.39
CA VAL A 123 19.71 0.59 5.94
C VAL A 123 19.61 0.68 7.47
N GLU A 124 20.71 0.98 8.16
CA GLU A 124 20.71 1.10 9.61
C GLU A 124 19.95 2.36 10.10
N ASP A 125 20.03 3.45 9.36
CA ASP A 125 19.25 4.65 9.64
C ASP A 125 17.75 4.37 9.51
N ASN A 126 17.34 3.66 8.45
CA ASN A 126 15.94 3.25 8.28
C ASN A 126 15.44 2.35 9.40
N LYS A 127 16.23 1.36 9.84
CA LYS A 127 15.88 0.53 10.99
C LYS A 127 15.64 1.37 12.24
N ARG A 128 16.58 2.27 12.55
CA ARG A 128 16.47 3.16 13.73
C ARG A 128 15.25 4.07 13.65
N LEU A 129 15.03 4.69 12.48
CA LEU A 129 13.87 5.57 12.27
C LEU A 129 12.56 4.82 12.42
N ILE A 130 12.44 3.64 11.82
CA ILE A 130 11.23 2.81 11.92
C ILE A 130 10.99 2.39 13.36
N SER A 131 12.00 1.85 14.04
CA SER A 131 11.89 1.42 15.43
C SER A 131 11.53 2.59 16.36
N SER A 132 12.14 3.77 16.17
CA SER A 132 11.86 4.94 17.02
C SER A 132 10.46 5.53 16.79
N HIS A 133 9.91 5.48 15.56
CA HIS A 133 8.63 6.09 15.24
C HIS A 133 7.45 5.13 15.37
N MET A 134 7.67 3.84 15.19
CA MET A 134 6.61 2.83 15.22
C MET A 134 6.66 1.93 16.46
N GLY A 135 7.76 1.92 17.19
CA GLY A 135 7.94 1.06 18.38
C GLY A 135 8.02 -0.43 18.05
N ILE A 136 8.29 -0.79 16.78
CA ILE A 136 8.35 -2.17 16.30
C ILE A 136 9.62 -2.41 15.48
N ASP A 137 10.03 -3.67 15.42
CA ASP A 137 11.11 -4.11 14.55
C ASP A 137 10.53 -4.60 13.20
N VAL A 138 10.87 -3.85 12.13
CA VAL A 138 10.54 -4.22 10.75
C VAL A 138 11.83 -4.67 10.05
N PRO A 139 11.83 -5.83 9.36
CA PRO A 139 12.97 -6.24 8.56
C PRO A 139 13.30 -5.20 7.49
N VAL A 140 14.52 -4.67 7.51
CA VAL A 140 15.03 -3.75 6.48
C VAL A 140 16.21 -4.41 5.79
N VAL A 141 16.09 -4.61 4.46
CA VAL A 141 17.07 -5.36 3.65
C VAL A 141 17.59 -4.50 2.52
N GLY A 142 18.91 -4.36 2.41
CA GLY A 142 19.54 -3.71 1.26
C GLY A 142 19.63 -4.66 0.06
N VAL A 143 19.13 -4.24 -1.11
CA VAL A 143 19.08 -5.07 -2.32
C VAL A 143 19.61 -4.35 -3.56
N SER A 144 20.16 -5.12 -4.49
CA SER A 144 20.54 -4.69 -5.84
C SER A 144 19.97 -5.68 -6.86
N SER A 145 18.92 -5.28 -7.54
CA SER A 145 18.34 -6.07 -8.62
C SER A 145 19.31 -6.24 -9.79
N LEU A 146 20.14 -5.21 -10.05
CA LEU A 146 21.16 -5.30 -11.10
C LEU A 146 22.15 -6.44 -10.83
N ARG A 147 22.72 -6.53 -9.60
CA ARG A 147 23.62 -7.62 -9.24
C ARG A 147 22.96 -8.98 -9.27
N ALA A 148 21.67 -9.06 -8.93
CA ALA A 148 20.90 -10.30 -9.03
C ALA A 148 20.75 -10.75 -10.49
N LEU A 149 20.45 -9.83 -11.39
CA LEU A 149 20.37 -10.12 -12.83
C LEU A 149 21.73 -10.49 -13.41
N ASP A 150 22.81 -9.81 -13.02
CA ASP A 150 24.17 -10.13 -13.42
C ASP A 150 24.57 -11.52 -12.93
N ALA A 151 24.19 -11.91 -11.71
CA ALA A 151 24.40 -13.24 -11.18
C ALA A 151 23.68 -14.31 -12.02
N ALA A 152 22.43 -14.06 -12.39
CA ALA A 152 21.66 -14.99 -13.21
C ALA A 152 22.25 -15.23 -14.61
N ARG A 153 22.98 -14.25 -15.13
CA ARG A 153 23.67 -14.31 -16.43
C ARG A 153 25.12 -14.80 -16.34
N CYS A 154 25.69 -14.87 -15.14
CA CYS A 154 27.09 -15.18 -14.92
C CYS A 154 27.33 -16.69 -15.07
N ILE A 155 28.27 -17.06 -15.95
CA ILE A 155 28.66 -18.48 -16.19
C ILE A 155 29.62 -18.94 -15.11
N ASP A 156 30.55 -18.10 -14.66
CA ASP A 156 31.52 -18.46 -13.63
C ASP A 156 30.83 -18.66 -12.26
N PRO A 157 30.89 -19.85 -11.66
CA PRO A 157 30.21 -20.17 -10.42
C PRO A 157 30.68 -19.32 -9.23
N ALA A 158 31.97 -19.02 -9.13
CA ALA A 158 32.53 -18.26 -8.04
C ALA A 158 32.04 -16.80 -8.07
N ARG A 159 32.08 -16.19 -9.25
CA ARG A 159 31.60 -14.84 -9.48
C ARG A 159 30.07 -14.76 -9.32
N ARG A 160 29.32 -15.75 -9.78
CA ARG A 160 27.88 -15.84 -9.56
C ARG A 160 27.55 -15.82 -8.09
N ALA A 161 28.17 -16.69 -7.28
CA ALA A 161 27.94 -16.76 -5.84
C ALA A 161 28.26 -15.44 -5.13
N GLU A 162 29.31 -14.74 -5.57
CA GLU A 162 29.64 -13.40 -5.02
C GLU A 162 28.57 -12.37 -5.39
N LEU A 163 28.11 -12.33 -6.64
CA LEU A 163 27.05 -11.42 -7.08
C LEU A 163 25.74 -11.69 -6.36
N GLU A 164 25.33 -12.96 -6.22
CA GLU A 164 24.15 -13.37 -5.47
C GLU A 164 24.22 -12.90 -4.01
N ARG A 165 25.33 -13.15 -3.33
CA ARG A 165 25.54 -12.74 -1.96
C ARG A 165 25.47 -11.21 -1.80
N ARG A 166 26.08 -10.45 -2.74
CA ARG A 166 26.09 -8.99 -2.74
C ARG A 166 24.80 -8.36 -3.23
N SER A 167 23.91 -9.12 -3.86
CA SER A 167 22.60 -8.64 -4.32
C SER A 167 21.62 -8.41 -3.17
N GLY A 168 21.76 -9.13 -2.05
CA GLY A 168 20.82 -9.10 -0.92
C GLY A 168 19.49 -9.82 -1.18
N ILE A 169 19.26 -10.34 -2.40
CA ILE A 169 17.99 -10.99 -2.78
C ILE A 169 17.72 -12.26 -1.97
N ALA A 170 18.76 -13.04 -1.67
CA ALA A 170 18.59 -14.24 -0.83
C ALA A 170 18.09 -13.89 0.57
N GLN A 171 18.59 -12.80 1.15
CA GLN A 171 18.12 -12.29 2.45
C GLN A 171 16.67 -11.81 2.36
N LEU A 172 16.31 -11.04 1.33
CA LEU A 172 14.94 -10.57 1.11
C LEU A 172 13.97 -11.75 0.97
N ARG A 173 14.31 -12.77 0.17
CA ARG A 173 13.51 -13.99 0.03
C ARG A 173 13.32 -14.72 1.36
N SER A 174 14.39 -14.83 2.16
CA SER A 174 14.32 -15.44 3.48
C SER A 174 13.34 -14.71 4.41
N GLN A 175 13.40 -13.39 4.45
CA GLN A 175 12.49 -12.56 5.22
C GLN A 175 11.04 -12.70 4.73
N LEU A 176 10.82 -12.64 3.41
CA LEU A 176 9.50 -12.81 2.82
C LEU A 176 8.90 -14.17 3.17
N ARG A 177 9.66 -15.25 3.03
CA ARG A 177 9.21 -16.60 3.41
C ARG A 177 8.93 -16.72 4.92
N ALA A 178 9.72 -16.08 5.76
CA ALA A 178 9.49 -16.06 7.20
C ALA A 178 8.17 -15.37 7.56
N GLN A 179 7.87 -14.25 6.92
CA GLN A 179 6.61 -13.54 7.08
C GLN A 179 5.42 -14.34 6.54
N LEU A 180 5.53 -14.92 5.35
CA LEU A 180 4.47 -15.72 4.74
C LEU A 180 4.17 -17.05 5.47
N ARG A 181 5.11 -17.58 6.25
CA ARG A 181 4.90 -18.78 7.07
C ARG A 181 4.12 -18.53 8.36
N GLN A 182 3.73 -17.31 8.66
CA GLN A 182 2.92 -16.95 9.82
C GLN A 182 1.42 -16.70 9.46
N PRO A 183 0.77 -17.56 8.65
CA PRO A 183 -0.54 -17.25 8.07
C PRO A 183 -1.68 -17.22 9.09
N ALA A 184 -1.60 -18.01 10.17
CA ALA A 184 -2.69 -18.13 11.14
C ALA A 184 -2.85 -16.87 12.02
N ALA A 185 -1.75 -16.24 12.42
CA ALA A 185 -1.82 -15.00 13.20
C ALA A 185 -2.20 -13.78 12.33
N MET A 186 -1.85 -13.82 11.05
CA MET A 186 -2.03 -12.73 10.10
C MET A 186 -3.47 -12.66 9.60
N GLY A 187 -4.04 -13.77 9.12
CA GLY A 187 -5.44 -13.83 8.70
C GLY A 187 -6.41 -13.53 9.85
N GLN A 188 -6.12 -14.00 11.05
CA GLN A 188 -6.92 -13.71 12.23
C GLN A 188 -6.81 -12.23 12.65
N ARG A 189 -5.63 -11.63 12.62
CA ARG A 189 -5.46 -10.20 12.91
C ARG A 189 -6.16 -9.32 11.87
N ALA A 190 -5.98 -9.60 10.58
CA ALA A 190 -6.65 -8.86 9.51
C ALA A 190 -8.18 -9.00 9.61
N ALA A 191 -8.69 -10.21 9.88
CA ALA A 191 -10.11 -10.43 10.10
C ALA A 191 -10.64 -9.72 11.35
N LEU A 192 -9.92 -9.77 12.47
CA LEU A 192 -10.29 -9.07 13.70
C LEU A 192 -10.24 -7.56 13.53
N GLN A 193 -9.23 -7.02 12.83
CA GLN A 193 -9.15 -5.60 12.54
C GLN A 193 -10.28 -5.14 11.60
N SER A 194 -10.59 -5.91 10.56
CA SER A 194 -11.72 -5.63 9.68
C SER A 194 -13.04 -5.61 10.44
N ILE A 195 -13.28 -6.61 11.29
CA ILE A 195 -14.46 -6.68 12.16
C ILE A 195 -14.49 -5.47 13.11
N THR A 196 -13.39 -5.17 13.77
CA THR A 196 -13.28 -4.04 14.72
C THR A 196 -13.56 -2.70 14.01
N THR A 197 -12.98 -2.49 12.82
CA THR A 197 -13.20 -1.28 12.04
C THR A 197 -14.66 -1.14 11.61
N THR A 198 -15.26 -2.23 11.15
CA THR A 198 -16.68 -2.25 10.76
C THR A 198 -17.59 -1.99 11.94
N LEU A 199 -17.36 -2.65 13.08
CA LEU A 199 -18.15 -2.44 14.30
C LEU A 199 -18.00 -1.03 14.85
N THR A 200 -16.78 -0.47 14.81
CA THR A 200 -16.54 0.92 15.24
C THR A 200 -17.26 1.92 14.32
N GLY A 201 -17.27 1.66 12.99
CA GLY A 201 -18.02 2.45 12.03
C GLY A 201 -19.53 2.42 12.30
N ILE A 202 -20.10 1.22 12.47
CA ILE A 202 -21.51 1.04 12.80
C ILE A 202 -21.85 1.74 14.13
N ALA A 203 -21.04 1.53 15.17
CA ALA A 203 -21.26 2.16 16.46
C ALA A 203 -21.20 3.69 16.40
N LYS A 204 -20.37 4.26 15.53
CA LYS A 204 -20.33 5.70 15.29
C LYS A 204 -21.62 6.17 14.60
N THR A 205 -22.05 5.52 13.54
CA THR A 205 -23.29 5.86 12.81
C THR A 205 -24.49 5.81 13.75
N VAL A 206 -24.64 4.73 14.52
CA VAL A 206 -25.74 4.60 15.49
C VAL A 206 -25.70 5.71 16.54
N ARG A 207 -24.51 6.08 17.02
CA ARG A 207 -24.38 7.17 18.01
C ARG A 207 -24.73 8.53 17.42
N ASP A 208 -24.35 8.78 16.17
CA ASP A 208 -24.70 10.00 15.45
C ASP A 208 -26.20 10.06 15.19
N ASP A 209 -26.84 8.95 14.82
CA ASP A 209 -28.29 8.83 14.63
C ASP A 209 -29.07 9.08 15.95
N ILE A 210 -28.63 8.49 17.06
CA ILE A 210 -29.23 8.72 18.39
C ILE A 210 -29.13 10.19 18.78
N ARG A 211 -28.00 10.86 18.48
CA ARG A 211 -27.83 12.28 18.77
C ARG A 211 -28.81 13.14 17.95
N LEU A 212 -28.94 12.86 16.64
CA LEU A 212 -29.87 13.55 15.77
C LEU A 212 -31.34 13.37 16.20
N LEU A 213 -31.71 12.17 16.62
CA LEU A 213 -33.04 11.89 17.17
C LEU A 213 -33.32 12.68 18.46
N ALA A 214 -32.34 12.75 19.37
CA ALA A 214 -32.47 13.52 20.61
C ALA A 214 -32.62 15.02 20.33
N GLU A 215 -31.79 15.56 19.42
CA GLU A 215 -31.88 16.98 19.01
C GLU A 215 -33.23 17.28 18.34
N SER A 216 -33.74 16.36 17.50
CA SER A 216 -35.07 16.48 16.88
C SER A 216 -36.21 16.45 17.89
N SER A 217 -36.15 15.57 18.88
CA SER A 217 -37.15 15.48 19.95
C SER A 217 -37.22 16.77 20.75
N THR A 218 -36.07 17.34 21.11
CA THR A 218 -35.99 18.59 21.84
C THR A 218 -36.58 19.79 21.03
N ALA A 219 -36.31 19.80 19.71
CA ALA A 219 -36.87 20.81 18.82
C ALA A 219 -38.40 20.71 18.70
N VAL A 220 -38.95 19.51 18.67
CA VAL A 220 -40.42 19.29 18.66
C VAL A 220 -41.06 19.79 19.96
N GLU A 221 -40.48 19.46 21.11
CA GLU A 221 -40.97 19.92 22.41
C GLU A 221 -40.95 21.46 22.51
N GLN A 222 -39.93 22.12 21.98
CA GLN A 222 -39.86 23.59 21.95
C GLN A 222 -40.96 24.21 21.08
N LEU A 223 -41.20 23.62 19.87
CA LEU A 223 -42.25 24.08 18.98
C LEU A 223 -43.66 23.91 19.58
N GLU A 224 -43.91 22.81 20.28
CA GLU A 224 -45.18 22.60 20.99
C GLU A 224 -45.40 23.60 22.14
N ALA A 225 -44.35 23.91 22.87
CA ALA A 225 -44.41 24.93 23.92
C ALA A 225 -44.65 26.33 23.35
N GLU A 226 -44.01 26.70 22.25
CA GLU A 226 -44.26 27.98 21.57
C GLU A 226 -45.69 28.05 21.02
N LYS A 227 -46.19 26.97 20.39
CA LYS A 227 -47.57 26.90 19.90
C LYS A 227 -48.58 27.13 21.02
N THR A 228 -48.43 26.42 22.13
CA THR A 228 -49.29 26.58 23.30
C THR A 228 -49.30 28.03 23.85
N THR A 229 -48.14 28.68 23.83
CA THR A 229 -48.00 30.07 24.26
C THR A 229 -48.74 31.03 23.32
N LEU A 230 -48.64 30.83 22.01
CA LEU A 230 -49.32 31.62 21.00
C LEU A 230 -50.84 31.43 21.04
N GLU A 231 -51.32 30.21 21.27
CA GLU A 231 -52.76 29.93 21.43
C GLU A 231 -53.33 30.69 22.65
N ARG A 232 -52.64 30.71 23.77
CA ARG A 232 -53.04 31.47 24.97
C ARG A 232 -53.15 32.97 24.68
N LEU A 233 -52.11 33.54 24.04
CA LEU A 233 -52.11 34.97 23.69
C LEU A 233 -53.24 35.36 22.73
N ARG A 234 -53.68 34.44 21.88
CA ARG A 234 -54.78 34.63 20.96
C ARG A 234 -56.16 34.62 21.67
N GLU A 235 -56.29 33.87 22.76
CA GLU A 235 -57.54 33.80 23.55
C GLU A 235 -57.68 35.02 24.49
N GLU A 236 -56.57 35.68 24.86
CA GLU A 236 -56.55 36.86 25.72
C GLU A 236 -56.71 38.19 24.95
N SER A 237 -56.76 38.14 23.60
CA SER A 237 -56.83 39.32 22.71
C SER A 237 -58.20 39.41 22.04
#